data_4602cc09d8fca4aea5be60946262d387
#
_entry.id   4602cc09d8fca4aea5be60946262d387
#
_cell.length_a   1.000
_cell.length_b   1.000
_cell.length_c   1.000
_cell.angle_alpha   90.00
_cell.angle_beta   90.00
_cell.angle_gamma   90.00
#
_symmetry.space_group_name_H-M   'P 1'
#
loop_
_entity.id
_entity.type
_entity.pdbx_description
1 polymer ?
#
loop_
_entity_poly.entity_id
_entity_poly.type
_entity_poly.pdbx_seq_one_letter_code
_entity_poly.pdbx_strand_id
1 'polypeptide(L)' 'MERSEGQGLFDVYEVFVQKSQGEFHTHVGSVVASSPDHALYMARENFLRREPGVNIWVVPREHVHATPYEETDFFA' A
#
# COMPACT_ATOMS: atom_id res chain seq x y z
N MET A 1 -15.62 15.32 4.80
CA MET A 1 -15.15 15.45 4.98
C MET A 1 -14.47 15.48 5.15
N GLU A 2 -14.16 15.21 5.33
CA GLU A 2 -13.46 15.30 5.39
C GLU A 2 -12.51 15.13 6.01
N ARG A 3 -11.99 14.63 5.52
CA ARG A 3 -10.93 14.41 6.04
C ARG A 3 -10.48 15.48 6.62
N SER A 4 -10.50 15.92 7.08
CA SER A 4 -10.20 16.94 7.46
C SER A 4 -9.18 17.42 7.36
N GLU A 5 -9.01 18.25 7.42
CA GLU A 5 -8.11 18.92 7.14
C GLU A 5 -6.91 18.56 7.66
N GLY A 6 -6.59 18.52 8.72
CA GLY A 6 -5.35 18.20 9.20
C GLY A 6 -4.95 16.90 8.81
N GLN A 7 -5.83 15.99 8.77
CA GLN A 7 -5.45 14.84 8.36
C GLN A 7 -5.26 14.75 7.01
N GLY A 8 -5.69 15.61 6.19
CA GLY A 8 -5.49 15.62 4.81
C GLY A 8 -4.09 15.76 4.35
N LEU A 9 -3.16 16.12 5.22
CA LEU A 9 -1.80 16.27 4.78
C LEU A 9 -1.11 14.96 4.49
N PHE A 10 -1.44 13.90 5.19
CA PHE A 10 -0.79 12.63 5.00
C PHE A 10 -1.79 11.50 5.16
N ASP A 11 -1.61 10.48 4.34
CA ASP A 11 -2.42 9.28 4.42
C ASP A 11 -1.48 8.09 4.48
N VAL A 12 -2.00 6.98 4.96
CA VAL A 12 -1.26 5.73 4.94
C VAL A 12 -1.62 5.01 3.65
N TYR A 13 -0.60 4.59 2.92
CA TYR A 13 -0.80 3.85 1.68
C TYR A 13 -0.22 2.45 1.86
N GLU A 14 -0.98 1.45 1.45
CA GLU A 14 -0.49 0.08 1.43
C GLU A 14 0.29 -0.11 0.15
N VAL A 15 1.42 -0.80 0.22
CA VAL A 15 2.33 -0.94 -0.92
C VAL A 15 2.38 -2.38 -1.38
N PHE A 16 2.24 -2.57 -2.69
CA PHE A 16 2.31 -3.89 -3.30
C PHE A 16 3.37 -3.85 -4.38
N VAL A 17 4.22 -4.86 -4.43
CA VAL A 17 5.31 -4.91 -5.39
C VAL A 17 5.18 -6.17 -6.24
N GLN A 18 5.37 -6.02 -7.54
CA GLN A 18 5.48 -7.14 -8.46
C GLN A 18 6.95 -7.30 -8.77
N LYS A 19 7.52 -8.43 -8.43
CA LYS A 19 8.96 -8.62 -8.59
C LYS A 19 9.37 -8.98 -10.00
N SER A 20 8.51 -9.63 -10.72
CA SER A 20 8.79 -9.93 -12.12
C SER A 20 7.48 -10.03 -12.87
N GLN A 21 7.54 -9.87 -14.19
CA GLN A 21 6.33 -9.97 -14.98
C GLN A 21 5.78 -11.38 -14.83
N GLY A 22 4.50 -11.51 -14.76
CA GLY A 22 3.88 -12.80 -14.58
C GLY A 22 3.63 -13.20 -13.15
N GLU A 23 4.21 -12.48 -12.19
CA GLU A 23 3.93 -12.78 -10.80
C GLU A 23 2.87 -11.85 -10.28
N PHE A 24 2.20 -12.25 -9.22
CA PHE A 24 1.22 -11.39 -8.60
C PHE A 24 1.93 -10.30 -7.81
N HIS A 25 1.26 -9.18 -7.65
CA HIS A 25 1.74 -8.15 -6.74
C HIS A 25 1.59 -8.66 -5.31
N THR A 26 2.58 -8.40 -4.49
CA THR A 26 2.60 -8.88 -3.11
C THR A 26 2.65 -7.69 -2.18
N HIS A 27 1.85 -7.73 -1.12
CA HIS A 27 1.86 -6.67 -0.13
C HIS A 27 3.19 -6.71 0.63
N VAL A 28 3.90 -5.60 0.67
CA VAL A 28 5.21 -5.56 1.31
C VAL A 28 5.26 -4.62 2.51
N GLY A 29 4.28 -3.75 2.67
CA GLY A 29 4.28 -2.85 3.80
C GLY A 29 3.44 -1.64 3.51
N SER A 30 3.70 -0.55 4.22
CA SER A 30 2.95 0.67 4.00
C SER A 30 3.87 1.87 4.12
N VAL A 31 3.42 3.00 3.61
CA VAL A 31 4.15 4.26 3.72
C VAL A 31 3.14 5.35 4.06
N VAL A 32 3.64 6.42 4.64
CA VAL A 32 2.82 7.59 4.93
C VAL A 32 3.24 8.66 3.93
N ALA A 33 2.29 9.19 3.20
CA ALA A 33 2.62 10.12 2.13
C ALA A 33 1.49 11.11 1.92
N SER A 34 1.80 12.21 1.25
CA SER A 34 0.82 13.27 1.05
C SER A 34 0.06 13.12 -0.26
N SER A 35 0.49 12.24 -1.13
CA SER A 35 -0.18 12.03 -2.42
C SER A 35 0.21 10.67 -2.96
N PRO A 36 -0.51 10.17 -3.95
CA PRO A 36 -0.12 8.90 -4.56
C PRO A 36 1.27 8.93 -5.18
N ASP A 37 1.65 10.05 -5.81
CA ASP A 37 2.97 10.14 -6.39
C ASP A 37 4.05 10.11 -5.32
N HIS A 38 3.81 10.78 -4.21
CA HIS A 38 4.74 10.77 -3.10
C HIS A 38 4.81 9.35 -2.52
N ALA A 39 3.67 8.65 -2.44
CA ALA A 39 3.65 7.30 -1.93
C ALA A 39 4.46 6.36 -2.82
N LEU A 40 4.37 6.53 -4.14
CA LEU A 40 5.14 5.69 -5.05
C LEU A 40 6.63 5.95 -4.89
N TYR A 41 7.01 7.21 -4.69
CA TYR A 41 8.41 7.55 -4.46
C TYR A 41 8.91 6.89 -3.17
N MET A 42 8.13 7.03 -2.10
CA MET A 42 8.52 6.46 -0.81
C MET A 42 8.58 4.94 -0.89
N ALA A 43 7.66 4.35 -1.63
CA ALA A 43 7.63 2.90 -1.76
C ALA A 43 8.89 2.41 -2.47
N ARG A 44 9.29 3.12 -3.51
CA ARG A 44 10.48 2.73 -4.24
C ARG A 44 11.70 2.85 -3.33
N GLU A 45 11.79 3.93 -2.56
CA GLU A 45 12.92 4.11 -1.67
C GLU A 45 12.97 3.08 -0.55
N ASN A 46 11.81 2.68 -0.06
CA ASN A 46 11.80 1.78 1.09
C ASN A 46 11.83 0.31 0.71
N PHE A 47 11.29 -0.06 -0.44
CA PHE A 47 11.11 -1.47 -0.74
C PHE A 47 11.86 -1.97 -1.96
N LEU A 48 12.36 -1.08 -2.83
CA LEU A 48 13.04 -1.51 -4.02
C LEU A 48 14.50 -1.14 -4.10
N ARG A 49 15.07 -0.64 -3.01
CA ARG A 49 16.47 -0.24 -3.06
C ARG A 49 17.38 -1.43 -3.24
N ARG A 50 17.07 -2.54 -2.60
CA ARG A 50 17.93 -3.68 -2.68
C ARG A 50 17.40 -4.74 -3.59
N GLU A 51 16.10 -4.85 -3.71
CA GLU A 51 15.50 -5.89 -4.53
C GLU A 51 14.66 -5.24 -5.57
N PRO A 52 15.10 -5.23 -6.81
CA PRO A 52 14.36 -4.57 -7.85
C PRO A 52 13.00 -5.23 -8.08
N GLY A 53 12.10 -4.48 -8.61
CA GLY A 53 10.79 -4.96 -9.00
C GLY A 53 10.42 -4.32 -10.30
N VAL A 54 9.35 -4.78 -10.91
CA VAL A 54 8.93 -4.27 -12.19
C VAL A 54 7.72 -3.35 -12.09
N ASN A 55 7.00 -3.42 -11.00
CA ASN A 55 5.80 -2.58 -10.87
C ASN A 55 5.43 -2.42 -9.40
N ILE A 56 4.89 -1.26 -9.05
CA ILE A 56 4.47 -0.97 -7.69
C ILE A 56 3.05 -0.46 -7.72
N TRP A 57 2.22 -0.92 -6.79
CA TRP A 57 0.91 -0.34 -6.56
C TRP A 57 0.93 0.30 -5.19
N VAL A 58 0.27 1.45 -5.04
CA VAL A 58 -0.02 2.01 -3.73
C VAL A 58 -1.51 2.26 -3.65
N VAL A 59 -2.10 1.96 -2.52
CA VAL A 59 -3.54 2.10 -2.32
C VAL A 59 -3.75 2.78 -0.99
N PRO A 60 -4.51 3.88 -0.93
CA PRO A 60 -4.81 4.48 0.36
C PRO A 60 -5.47 3.44 1.25
N ARG A 61 -5.01 3.34 2.48
CA ARG A 61 -5.52 2.30 3.38
C ARG A 61 -7.03 2.41 3.55
N GLU A 62 -7.56 3.61 3.51
CA GLU A 62 -8.99 3.78 3.69
C GLU A 62 -9.79 3.14 2.58
N HIS A 63 -9.17 2.82 1.46
CA HIS A 63 -9.89 2.18 0.36
C HIS A 63 -9.78 0.67 0.39
N VAL A 64 -9.13 0.11 1.38
CA VAL A 64 -9.00 -1.33 1.50
C VAL A 64 -10.19 -1.84 2.30
N HIS A 65 -10.88 -2.84 1.76
CA HIS A 65 -12.00 -3.44 2.45
C HIS A 65 -11.57 -4.82 2.91
N ALA A 66 -11.82 -5.14 4.15
CA ALA A 66 -11.34 -6.38 4.73
C ALA A 66 -12.45 -7.09 5.46
N THR A 67 -12.34 -8.40 5.58
CA THR A 67 -13.30 -9.14 6.37
C THR A 67 -13.01 -8.89 7.84
N PRO A 68 -14.02 -8.98 8.69
CA PRO A 68 -13.79 -8.87 10.13
C PRO A 68 -12.92 -10.01 10.60
N TYR A 69 -12.14 -9.78 11.63
CA TYR A 69 -11.26 -10.80 12.14
C TYR A 69 -12.02 -12.04 12.59
N GLU A 70 -13.20 -11.88 13.10
CA GLU A 70 -13.93 -13.02 13.57
C GLU A 70 -14.38 -13.92 12.43
N GLU A 71 -14.27 -13.47 11.19
CA GLU A 71 -14.65 -14.30 10.08
C GLU A 71 -13.49 -15.05 9.49
N THR A 72 -12.34 -14.92 10.05
CA THR A 72 -11.19 -15.61 9.49
C THR A 72 -11.32 -17.11 9.67
N ASP A 73 -12.15 -17.55 10.60
CA ASP A 73 -12.29 -18.95 10.83
C ASP A 73 -12.95 -19.68 9.71
N PHE A 74 -13.63 -19.01 8.80
CA PHE A 74 -14.29 -19.74 7.76
C PHE A 74 -13.28 -20.37 6.81
N PHE A 75 -12.04 -20.08 6.93
CA PHE A 75 -11.05 -20.73 6.11
C PHE A 75 -10.49 -21.97 6.81
N ALA A 76 -10.88 -22.20 8.00
CA ALA A 76 -10.33 -23.34 8.70
C ALA A 76 -10.98 -24.68 8.23
#